data_c50f24a70182744e63acd46d62571861
#
_entry.id   c50f24a70182744e63acd46d62571861
#
_cell.length_a   1.000
_cell.length_b   1.000
_cell.length_c   1.000
_cell.angle_alpha   90.00
_cell.angle_beta   90.00
_cell.angle_gamma   90.00
#
_symmetry.space_group_name_H-M   'P 1'
#
loop_
_entity.id
_entity.type
_entity.pdbx_description
1 polymer ?
#
loop_
_entity_poly.entity_id
_entity_poly.type
_entity_poly.pdbx_seq_one_letter_code
_entity_poly.pdbx_strand_id
1 'polypeptide(L)'
;MSDDPIEASMHSSRRTFLHRVAGTAATGLLGSAPPAVTASCAAARGPAPDRKIKAIAFDAFPIFDPRPIAALAEELCPGKGASLSEAWRTRQFEYTWLRAAAREYADFWQVTADALAFAERALRLDLGEERRARLLGAYLDLEAWPDALPALASLRRAGLRLSFLSNFTPRMLGAAIERSGLGGMFDRVLSTDLARTYKPDPRAYRMALDALGLEREEILFVPFAGWDAAGARWFGYPTFWVNRLGAPAEELGVSADAAGAGLNDLVEFVTAGA
;
A
#
# COMPACT_ATOMS: atom_id res chain seq x y z
N MET A 1 14.02 54.98 31.13
CA MET A 1 12.57 55.24 30.99
C MET A 1 12.26 55.19 29.52
N SER A 2 11.67 54.11 29.12
CA SER A 2 10.60 53.93 28.13
C SER A 2 10.46 52.42 27.87
N ASP A 3 9.47 51.88 28.53
CA ASP A 3 8.99 50.53 28.34
C ASP A 3 8.23 50.42 27.00
N ASP A 4 8.55 49.42 26.20
CA ASP A 4 7.86 49.14 24.95
C ASP A 4 6.94 47.91 25.15
N PRO A 5 5.60 48.02 25.00
CA PRO A 5 4.62 46.99 25.35
C PRO A 5 4.19 46.15 24.14
N ILE A 6 5.11 45.47 23.45
CA ILE A 6 4.73 44.63 22.26
C ILE A 6 4.93 43.12 22.47
N GLU A 7 5.46 42.66 23.61
CA GLU A 7 5.73 41.21 23.80
C GLU A 7 4.62 40.40 24.48
N ALA A 8 3.47 40.95 24.82
CA ALA A 8 2.42 40.24 25.60
C ALA A 8 1.25 39.69 24.80
N SER A 9 1.24 39.77 23.43
CA SER A 9 0.05 39.42 22.62
C SER A 9 0.17 38.13 21.77
N MET A 10 1.22 37.34 21.85
CA MET A 10 1.41 36.16 20.99
C MET A 10 1.24 34.80 21.67
N HIS A 11 0.78 34.72 22.92
CA HIS A 11 0.65 33.42 23.61
C HIS A 11 -0.78 32.94 23.89
N SER A 12 -1.81 33.63 23.39
CA SER A 12 -3.23 33.28 23.68
C SER A 12 -4.01 32.64 22.53
N SER A 13 -3.43 32.41 21.33
CA SER A 13 -4.22 31.98 20.17
C SER A 13 -4.12 30.50 19.79
N ARG A 14 -3.34 29.69 20.50
CA ARG A 14 -3.14 28.26 20.15
C ARG A 14 -3.90 27.25 21.02
N ARG A 15 -4.66 27.69 22.01
CA ARG A 15 -5.42 26.79 22.92
C ARG A 15 -6.92 26.72 22.67
N THR A 16 -7.48 27.53 21.79
CA THR A 16 -8.95 27.65 21.62
C THR A 16 -9.52 26.87 20.44
N PHE A 17 -8.70 26.19 19.61
CA PHE A 17 -9.19 25.47 18.45
C PHE A 17 -9.54 23.98 18.72
N LEU A 18 -9.20 23.43 19.88
CA LEU A 18 -9.35 21.99 20.17
C LEU A 18 -10.49 21.64 21.16
N HIS A 19 -11.36 22.57 21.56
CA HIS A 19 -12.40 22.32 22.57
C HIS A 19 -13.84 22.71 22.14
N ARG A 20 -14.24 22.41 20.92
CA ARG A 20 -15.66 22.55 20.50
C ARG A 20 -16.15 21.38 19.65
N VAL A 21 -16.01 20.15 20.11
CA VAL A 21 -16.89 19.04 19.72
C VAL A 21 -17.10 18.15 20.95
N ALA A 22 -17.92 18.58 21.88
CA ALA A 22 -18.55 17.70 22.84
C ALA A 22 -19.77 18.43 23.45
N GLY A 23 -20.95 17.86 23.22
CA GLY A 23 -22.10 18.08 24.10
C GLY A 23 -23.32 18.72 23.47
N THR A 24 -24.24 17.90 22.95
CA THR A 24 -25.67 18.04 23.26
C THR A 24 -26.29 16.66 23.33
N ALA A 25 -26.54 16.22 24.54
CA ALA A 25 -27.45 15.14 24.84
C ALA A 25 -28.88 15.66 24.68
N ALA A 26 -29.73 14.99 23.90
CA ALA A 26 -31.18 15.14 23.93
C ALA A 26 -31.80 13.75 24.05
N THR A 27 -32.55 13.60 25.12
CA THR A 27 -33.35 12.46 25.55
C THR A 27 -34.52 12.17 24.59
N GLY A 28 -34.67 10.87 24.29
CA GLY A 28 -35.96 10.17 24.28
C GLY A 28 -36.85 10.29 23.04
N LEU A 29 -36.99 9.14 22.35
CA LEU A 29 -38.33 8.60 22.01
C LEU A 29 -38.12 7.18 21.40
N LEU A 30 -38.79 6.20 21.99
CA LEU A 30 -38.91 4.82 21.50
C LEU A 30 -39.62 4.85 20.12
N GLY A 31 -38.91 4.44 19.09
CA GLY A 31 -39.44 4.23 17.74
C GLY A 31 -38.82 2.97 17.17
N SER A 32 -39.65 2.01 16.79
CA SER A 32 -39.39 0.72 16.19
C SER A 32 -38.28 0.75 15.14
N ALA A 33 -37.26 -0.11 15.32
CA ALA A 33 -36.19 -0.33 14.36
C ALA A 33 -36.74 -0.88 13.03
N PRO A 34 -36.36 -0.30 11.88
CA PRO A 34 -36.59 -0.97 10.60
C PRO A 34 -35.60 -2.15 10.44
N PRO A 35 -35.97 -3.16 9.65
CA PRO A 35 -35.10 -4.34 9.45
C PRO A 35 -33.78 -3.92 8.83
N ALA A 36 -32.68 -4.47 9.35
CA ALA A 36 -31.34 -4.28 8.82
C ALA A 36 -31.33 -4.80 7.36
N VAL A 37 -31.28 -3.88 6.42
CA VAL A 37 -30.93 -4.17 5.04
C VAL A 37 -29.43 -4.43 5.04
N THR A 38 -29.04 -5.69 5.01
CA THR A 38 -27.67 -6.10 4.69
C THR A 38 -27.42 -5.69 3.24
N ALA A 39 -26.89 -4.50 3.03
CA ALA A 39 -26.35 -4.12 1.75
C ALA A 39 -25.09 -4.96 1.50
N SER A 40 -25.29 -6.09 0.82
CA SER A 40 -24.22 -6.81 0.15
C SER A 40 -23.61 -5.84 -0.86
N CYS A 41 -22.44 -5.28 -0.56
CA CYS A 41 -21.63 -4.57 -1.54
C CYS A 41 -21.12 -5.59 -2.57
N ALA A 42 -21.99 -5.99 -3.49
CA ALA A 42 -21.55 -6.54 -4.76
C ALA A 42 -20.85 -5.38 -5.48
N ALA A 43 -19.53 -5.41 -5.48
CA ALA A 43 -18.74 -4.52 -6.31
C ALA A 43 -19.26 -4.63 -7.75
N ALA A 44 -19.76 -3.53 -8.30
CA ALA A 44 -20.25 -3.48 -9.67
C ALA A 44 -19.08 -3.87 -10.59
N ARG A 45 -19.16 -5.03 -11.21
CA ARG A 45 -18.23 -5.45 -12.27
C ARG A 45 -18.48 -4.51 -13.46
N GLY A 46 -17.58 -3.54 -13.64
CA GLY A 46 -17.50 -2.79 -14.89
C GLY A 46 -17.21 -3.75 -16.07
N PRO A 47 -17.56 -3.38 -17.30
CA PRO A 47 -17.23 -4.20 -18.46
C PRO A 47 -15.73 -4.41 -18.54
N ALA A 48 -15.31 -5.67 -18.77
CA ALA A 48 -13.91 -6.01 -19.01
C ALA A 48 -13.39 -5.17 -20.19
N PRO A 49 -12.14 -4.68 -20.12
CA PRO A 49 -11.58 -3.88 -21.20
C PRO A 49 -11.56 -4.71 -22.48
N ASP A 50 -12.04 -4.14 -23.59
CA ASP A 50 -12.14 -4.73 -24.93
C ASP A 50 -10.75 -5.07 -25.54
N ARG A 51 -9.66 -4.82 -24.83
CA ARG A 51 -8.27 -5.09 -25.22
C ARG A 51 -7.71 -6.26 -24.43
N LYS A 52 -7.12 -7.19 -25.17
CA LYS A 52 -6.52 -8.40 -24.60
C LYS A 52 -5.34 -8.03 -23.70
N ILE A 53 -5.47 -8.28 -22.41
CA ILE A 53 -4.36 -8.19 -21.45
C ILE A 53 -3.29 -9.22 -21.85
N LYS A 54 -2.04 -8.77 -21.95
CA LYS A 54 -0.88 -9.60 -22.32
C LYS A 54 0.09 -9.80 -21.15
N ALA A 55 0.05 -8.89 -20.17
CA ALA A 55 0.91 -8.96 -19.00
C ALA A 55 0.20 -8.46 -17.74
N ILE A 56 0.72 -8.89 -16.61
CA ILE A 56 0.32 -8.40 -15.28
C ILE A 56 1.53 -7.85 -14.57
N ALA A 57 1.41 -6.63 -14.05
CA ALA A 57 2.41 -5.99 -13.20
C ALA A 57 1.89 -5.92 -11.76
N PHE A 58 2.56 -6.63 -10.84
CA PHE A 58 2.18 -6.71 -9.44
C PHE A 58 2.98 -5.73 -8.58
N ASP A 59 2.31 -5.04 -7.65
CA ASP A 59 2.99 -4.58 -6.46
C ASP A 59 3.46 -5.78 -5.61
N ALA A 60 4.31 -5.54 -4.60
CA ALA A 60 4.86 -6.63 -3.78
C ALA A 60 3.80 -7.31 -2.90
N PHE A 61 2.96 -6.56 -2.22
CA PHE A 61 2.05 -7.08 -1.20
C PHE A 61 0.80 -7.84 -1.69
N PRO A 62 0.34 -7.75 -2.93
CA PRO A 62 -0.57 -8.76 -3.47
C PRO A 62 -0.02 -10.18 -3.40
N ILE A 63 1.31 -10.31 -3.55
CA ILE A 63 2.05 -11.58 -3.58
C ILE A 63 2.57 -11.97 -2.20
N PHE A 64 3.19 -11.03 -1.45
CA PHE A 64 3.80 -11.29 -0.15
C PHE A 64 2.93 -10.79 1.00
N ASP A 65 2.86 -11.58 2.09
CA ASP A 65 2.06 -11.29 3.27
C ASP A 65 2.80 -10.33 4.23
N PRO A 66 2.31 -9.10 4.45
CA PRO A 66 2.94 -8.16 5.39
C PRO A 66 2.56 -8.37 6.85
N ARG A 67 1.57 -9.21 7.16
CA ARG A 67 1.04 -9.38 8.53
C ARG A 67 2.09 -9.84 9.55
N PRO A 68 3.08 -10.68 9.21
CA PRO A 68 4.14 -11.05 10.13
C PRO A 68 4.96 -9.86 10.65
N ILE A 69 5.09 -8.77 9.89
CA ILE A 69 5.77 -7.54 10.34
C ILE A 69 5.01 -6.94 11.54
N ALA A 70 3.68 -6.84 11.44
CA ALA A 70 2.86 -6.31 12.52
C ALA A 70 2.83 -7.24 13.74
N ALA A 71 2.80 -8.56 13.52
CA ALA A 71 2.88 -9.55 14.59
C ALA A 71 4.22 -9.45 15.35
N LEU A 72 5.33 -9.30 14.63
CA LEU A 72 6.64 -9.09 15.23
C LEU A 72 6.71 -7.77 16.01
N ALA A 73 6.08 -6.71 15.52
CA ALA A 73 6.02 -5.44 16.25
C ALA A 73 5.28 -5.59 17.59
N GLU A 74 4.20 -6.38 17.64
CA GLU A 74 3.48 -6.66 18.89
C GLU A 74 4.31 -7.57 19.82
N GLU A 75 5.02 -8.57 19.29
CA GLU A 75 5.93 -9.41 20.07
C GLU A 75 7.03 -8.57 20.76
N LEU A 76 7.64 -7.66 20.01
CA LEU A 76 8.76 -6.83 20.48
C LEU A 76 8.32 -5.65 21.35
N CYS A 77 7.08 -5.20 21.19
CA CYS A 77 6.50 -4.06 21.90
C CYS A 77 5.07 -4.39 22.37
N PRO A 78 4.89 -5.28 23.36
CA PRO A 78 3.57 -5.71 23.81
C PRO A 78 2.66 -4.53 24.18
N GLY A 79 1.44 -4.51 23.63
CA GLY A 79 0.46 -3.45 23.82
C GLY A 79 0.75 -2.14 23.08
N LYS A 80 1.84 -2.09 22.28
CA LYS A 80 2.22 -0.94 21.46
C LYS A 80 2.50 -1.31 20.00
N GLY A 81 2.54 -2.59 19.67
CA GLY A 81 2.91 -3.07 18.35
C GLY A 81 1.98 -2.59 17.25
N ALA A 82 0.67 -2.57 17.49
CA ALA A 82 -0.30 -2.04 16.55
C ALA A 82 -0.05 -0.56 16.24
N SER A 83 0.13 0.28 17.29
CA SER A 83 0.44 1.70 17.13
C SER A 83 1.79 1.94 16.43
N LEU A 84 2.79 1.09 16.75
CA LEU A 84 4.10 1.15 16.09
C LEU A 84 3.98 0.82 14.61
N SER A 85 3.29 -0.26 14.26
CA SER A 85 3.09 -0.69 12.88
C SER A 85 2.35 0.35 12.05
N GLU A 86 1.29 0.95 12.61
CA GLU A 86 0.52 2.01 11.96
C GLU A 86 1.38 3.27 11.73
N ALA A 87 2.02 3.78 12.77
CA ALA A 87 2.88 4.97 12.68
C ALA A 87 4.06 4.75 11.72
N TRP A 88 4.67 3.56 11.77
CA TRP A 88 5.78 3.19 10.89
C TRP A 88 5.35 3.13 9.43
N ARG A 89 4.27 2.40 9.12
CA ARG A 89 3.74 2.27 7.76
C ARG A 89 3.28 3.61 7.19
N THR A 90 2.54 4.40 7.96
CA THR A 90 2.11 5.74 7.53
C THR A 90 3.31 6.62 7.19
N ARG A 91 4.29 6.69 8.08
CA ARG A 91 5.48 7.50 7.87
C ARG A 91 6.35 6.99 6.72
N GLN A 92 6.41 5.67 6.52
CA GLN A 92 7.12 5.06 5.40
C GLN A 92 6.59 5.58 4.05
N PHE A 93 5.26 5.58 3.85
CA PHE A 93 4.68 6.10 2.60
C PHE A 93 4.77 7.63 2.50
N GLU A 94 4.51 8.36 3.57
CA GLU A 94 4.70 9.82 3.56
C GLU A 94 6.12 10.21 3.15
N TYR A 95 7.13 9.51 3.64
CA TYR A 95 8.52 9.77 3.27
C TYR A 95 8.82 9.44 1.81
N THR A 96 8.23 8.39 1.26
CA THR A 96 8.38 8.11 -0.19
C THR A 96 7.82 9.25 -1.03
N TRP A 97 6.63 9.77 -0.67
CA TRP A 97 5.97 10.84 -1.41
C TRP A 97 6.68 12.19 -1.26
N LEU A 98 7.10 12.53 -0.04
CA LEU A 98 7.87 13.74 0.22
C LEU A 98 9.20 13.75 -0.53
N ARG A 99 9.93 12.62 -0.50
CA ARG A 99 11.20 12.49 -1.21
C ARG A 99 11.03 12.52 -2.73
N ALA A 100 9.99 11.89 -3.27
CA ALA A 100 9.67 11.96 -4.69
C ALA A 100 9.33 13.39 -5.13
N ALA A 101 8.50 14.10 -4.36
CA ALA A 101 8.12 15.48 -4.64
C ALA A 101 9.30 16.46 -4.54
N ALA A 102 10.17 16.28 -3.54
CA ALA A 102 11.37 17.09 -3.32
C ALA A 102 12.55 16.71 -4.24
N ARG A 103 12.48 15.57 -4.94
CA ARG A 103 13.58 14.97 -5.72
C ARG A 103 14.79 14.58 -4.86
N GLU A 104 14.57 14.32 -3.58
CA GLU A 104 15.57 13.91 -2.58
C GLU A 104 15.47 12.38 -2.36
N TYR A 105 15.82 11.64 -3.40
CA TYR A 105 15.67 10.18 -3.41
C TYR A 105 16.59 9.51 -2.39
N ALA A 106 16.01 8.59 -1.61
CA ALA A 106 16.70 7.53 -0.91
C ALA A 106 15.98 6.21 -1.24
N ASP A 107 16.63 5.07 -1.17
CA ASP A 107 15.98 3.79 -1.46
C ASP A 107 14.92 3.41 -0.40
N PHE A 108 14.08 2.44 -0.73
CA PHE A 108 12.97 2.07 0.15
C PHE A 108 13.43 1.41 1.45
N TRP A 109 14.61 0.80 1.47
CA TRP A 109 15.20 0.25 2.70
C TRP A 109 15.56 1.37 3.68
N GLN A 110 16.23 2.42 3.18
CA GLN A 110 16.57 3.58 3.98
C GLN A 110 15.31 4.31 4.46
N VAL A 111 14.32 4.50 3.59
CA VAL A 111 13.02 5.11 3.97
C VAL A 111 12.31 4.28 5.04
N THR A 112 12.36 2.95 4.93
CA THR A 112 11.78 2.04 5.94
C THR A 112 12.47 2.19 7.30
N ALA A 113 13.81 2.31 7.31
CA ALA A 113 14.59 2.53 8.53
C ALA A 113 14.33 3.92 9.16
N ASP A 114 14.31 4.97 8.34
CA ASP A 114 14.03 6.34 8.79
C ASP A 114 12.61 6.45 9.39
N ALA A 115 11.64 5.81 8.77
CA ALA A 115 10.25 5.78 9.24
C ALA A 115 10.11 5.03 10.57
N LEU A 116 10.83 3.90 10.75
CA LEU A 116 10.86 3.17 12.02
C LEU A 116 11.46 4.04 13.13
N ALA A 117 12.59 4.70 12.86
CA ALA A 117 13.22 5.58 13.82
C ALA A 117 12.34 6.80 14.22
N PHE A 118 11.54 7.29 13.27
CA PHE A 118 10.54 8.32 13.57
C PHE A 118 9.43 7.79 14.46
N ALA A 119 8.83 6.63 14.10
CA ALA A 119 7.72 6.03 14.83
C ALA A 119 8.12 5.67 16.27
N GLU A 120 9.32 5.12 16.46
CA GLU A 120 9.89 4.84 17.77
C GLU A 120 9.94 6.10 18.66
N ARG A 121 10.50 7.21 18.14
CA ARG A 121 10.57 8.48 18.89
C ARG A 121 9.19 9.07 19.14
N ALA A 122 8.28 9.04 18.14
CA ALA A 122 6.93 9.59 18.28
C ALA A 122 6.12 8.88 19.37
N LEU A 123 6.30 7.57 19.51
CA LEU A 123 5.63 6.73 20.51
C LEU A 123 6.43 6.59 21.83
N ARG A 124 7.60 7.25 21.93
CA ARG A 124 8.51 7.19 23.07
C ARG A 124 8.88 5.75 23.45
N LEU A 125 9.16 4.92 22.44
CA LEU A 125 9.64 3.57 22.61
C LEU A 125 11.17 3.56 22.68
N ASP A 126 11.73 2.57 23.37
CA ASP A 126 13.16 2.24 23.35
C ASP A 126 13.29 0.83 22.77
N LEU A 127 13.48 0.77 21.46
CA LEU A 127 13.65 -0.51 20.75
C LEU A 127 15.05 -1.09 20.94
N GLY A 128 16.06 -0.21 21.07
CA GLY A 128 17.45 -0.64 20.97
C GLY A 128 17.80 -1.12 19.55
N GLU A 129 19.07 -1.38 19.32
CA GLU A 129 19.59 -1.75 18.00
C GLU A 129 19.07 -3.11 17.53
N GLU A 130 19.05 -4.11 18.41
CA GLU A 130 18.64 -5.48 18.09
C GLU A 130 17.19 -5.56 17.61
N ARG A 131 16.23 -4.96 18.35
CA ARG A 131 14.81 -4.98 17.97
C ARG A 131 14.56 -4.21 16.68
N ARG A 132 15.25 -3.07 16.47
CA ARG A 132 15.19 -2.35 15.18
C ARG A 132 15.68 -3.24 14.03
N ALA A 133 16.81 -3.93 14.21
CA ALA A 133 17.34 -4.82 13.18
C ALA A 133 16.37 -5.97 12.88
N ARG A 134 15.73 -6.57 13.89
CA ARG A 134 14.69 -7.60 13.71
C ARG A 134 13.49 -7.08 12.93
N LEU A 135 12.96 -5.90 13.28
CA LEU A 135 11.82 -5.30 12.57
C LEU A 135 12.14 -4.98 11.12
N LEU A 136 13.30 -4.40 10.85
CA LEU A 136 13.76 -4.14 9.47
C LEU A 136 13.98 -5.45 8.72
N GLY A 137 14.59 -6.44 9.36
CA GLY A 137 14.84 -7.76 8.79
C GLY A 137 13.57 -8.46 8.33
N ALA A 138 12.42 -8.23 8.98
CA ALA A 138 11.14 -8.82 8.60
C ALA A 138 10.71 -8.45 7.16
N TYR A 139 11.17 -7.33 6.61
CA TYR A 139 10.93 -6.99 5.20
C TYR A 139 11.76 -7.84 4.22
N LEU A 140 12.80 -8.51 4.69
CA LEU A 140 13.59 -9.46 3.90
C LEU A 140 13.13 -10.90 4.09
N ASP A 141 12.23 -11.14 5.05
CA ASP A 141 11.77 -12.47 5.46
C ASP A 141 10.28 -12.70 5.12
N LEU A 142 9.76 -11.92 4.17
CA LEU A 142 8.38 -12.04 3.74
C LEU A 142 8.15 -13.35 2.98
N GLU A 143 7.02 -14.00 3.28
CA GLU A 143 6.53 -15.19 2.58
C GLU A 143 5.34 -14.81 1.67
N ALA A 144 5.14 -15.61 0.63
CA ALA A 144 4.00 -15.43 -0.25
C ALA A 144 2.70 -15.82 0.44
N TRP A 145 1.59 -15.16 0.07
CA TRP A 145 0.27 -15.61 0.44
C TRP A 145 0.01 -17.04 -0.08
N PRO A 146 -0.78 -17.87 0.62
CA PRO A 146 -1.01 -19.26 0.20
C PRO A 146 -1.60 -19.41 -1.21
N ASP A 147 -2.36 -18.43 -1.68
CA ASP A 147 -2.95 -18.41 -3.02
C ASP A 147 -1.98 -17.92 -4.12
N ALA A 148 -0.81 -17.39 -3.76
CA ALA A 148 0.08 -16.75 -4.72
C ALA A 148 0.64 -17.73 -5.77
N LEU A 149 1.29 -18.82 -5.34
CA LEU A 149 1.89 -19.76 -6.27
C LEU A 149 0.86 -20.40 -7.23
N PRO A 150 -0.28 -20.94 -6.78
CA PRO A 150 -1.27 -21.51 -7.69
C PRO A 150 -1.90 -20.49 -8.64
N ALA A 151 -2.14 -19.25 -8.18
CA ALA A 151 -2.66 -18.18 -9.02
C ALA A 151 -1.67 -17.76 -10.10
N LEU A 152 -0.40 -17.49 -9.73
CA LEU A 152 0.66 -17.15 -10.68
C LEU A 152 0.85 -18.25 -11.75
N ALA A 153 0.84 -19.53 -11.35
CA ALA A 153 0.91 -20.64 -12.26
C ALA A 153 -0.29 -20.68 -13.24
N SER A 154 -1.49 -20.34 -12.77
CA SER A 154 -2.69 -20.28 -13.61
C SER A 154 -2.63 -19.13 -14.61
N LEU A 155 -2.17 -17.94 -14.18
CA LEU A 155 -2.00 -16.79 -15.07
C LEU A 155 -0.95 -17.05 -16.15
N ARG A 156 0.17 -17.72 -15.80
CA ARG A 156 1.16 -18.14 -16.80
C ARG A 156 0.61 -19.15 -17.80
N ARG A 157 -0.17 -20.15 -17.35
CA ARG A 157 -0.87 -21.10 -18.25
C ARG A 157 -1.84 -20.42 -19.20
N ALA A 158 -2.45 -19.31 -18.78
CA ALA A 158 -3.27 -18.47 -19.64
C ALA A 158 -2.45 -17.63 -20.65
N GLY A 159 -1.12 -17.78 -20.69
CA GLY A 159 -0.23 -17.12 -21.63
C GLY A 159 0.17 -15.68 -21.24
N LEU A 160 -0.07 -15.30 -19.99
CA LEU A 160 0.26 -13.95 -19.51
C LEU A 160 1.72 -13.86 -19.05
N ARG A 161 2.36 -12.75 -19.37
CA ARG A 161 3.66 -12.38 -18.82
C ARG A 161 3.45 -11.78 -17.44
N LEU A 162 4.30 -12.14 -16.47
CA LEU A 162 4.18 -11.67 -15.10
C LEU A 162 5.40 -10.81 -14.75
N SER A 163 5.17 -9.67 -14.09
CA SER A 163 6.25 -8.81 -13.61
C SER A 163 5.93 -8.25 -12.23
N PHE A 164 6.95 -7.94 -11.46
CA PHE A 164 6.83 -6.98 -10.36
C PHE A 164 6.97 -5.55 -10.89
N LEU A 165 6.27 -4.62 -10.23
CA LEU A 165 6.50 -3.19 -10.29
C LEU A 165 6.24 -2.61 -8.89
N SER A 166 7.29 -2.55 -8.07
CA SER A 166 7.19 -2.27 -6.65
C SER A 166 8.15 -1.19 -6.19
N ASN A 167 7.78 -0.51 -5.10
CA ASN A 167 8.66 0.41 -4.39
C ASN A 167 9.77 -0.32 -3.60
N PHE A 168 9.67 -1.63 -3.41
CA PHE A 168 10.71 -2.43 -2.76
C PHE A 168 12.03 -2.32 -3.53
N THR A 169 13.14 -2.31 -2.80
CA THR A 169 14.46 -2.39 -3.45
C THR A 169 14.65 -3.74 -4.15
N PRO A 170 15.60 -3.86 -5.10
CA PRO A 170 15.93 -5.14 -5.73
C PRO A 170 16.29 -6.23 -4.70
N ARG A 171 16.99 -5.85 -3.62
CA ARG A 171 17.33 -6.76 -2.51
C ARG A 171 16.09 -7.29 -1.79
N MET A 172 15.11 -6.42 -1.49
CA MET A 172 13.88 -6.83 -0.80
C MET A 172 13.04 -7.76 -1.68
N LEU A 173 12.87 -7.43 -2.97
CA LEU A 173 12.15 -8.28 -3.92
C LEU A 173 12.86 -9.64 -4.09
N GLY A 174 14.18 -9.64 -4.27
CA GLY A 174 14.95 -10.86 -4.43
C GLY A 174 14.83 -11.79 -3.22
N ALA A 175 14.97 -11.26 -2.01
CA ALA A 175 14.84 -12.03 -0.77
C ALA A 175 13.45 -12.66 -0.62
N ALA A 176 12.37 -11.88 -0.87
CA ALA A 176 11.00 -12.38 -0.76
C ALA A 176 10.67 -13.44 -1.84
N ILE A 177 11.15 -13.26 -3.07
CA ILE A 177 11.02 -14.24 -4.17
C ILE A 177 11.71 -15.56 -3.80
N GLU A 178 12.95 -15.49 -3.32
CA GLU A 178 13.74 -16.67 -2.92
C GLU A 178 13.07 -17.39 -1.74
N ARG A 179 12.73 -16.67 -0.69
CA ARG A 179 12.04 -17.21 0.49
C ARG A 179 10.74 -17.93 0.15
N SER A 180 9.99 -17.39 -0.80
CA SER A 180 8.69 -17.94 -1.22
C SER A 180 8.79 -19.02 -2.29
N GLY A 181 9.98 -19.39 -2.77
CA GLY A 181 10.15 -20.38 -3.84
C GLY A 181 9.55 -19.93 -5.18
N LEU A 182 9.44 -18.62 -5.43
CA LEU A 182 8.84 -18.05 -6.64
C LEU A 182 9.87 -17.75 -7.76
N GLY A 183 11.09 -18.33 -7.65
CA GLY A 183 12.11 -18.19 -8.67
C GLY A 183 11.62 -18.61 -10.06
N GLY A 184 11.87 -17.80 -11.09
CA GLY A 184 11.46 -18.08 -12.46
C GLY A 184 9.96 -17.81 -12.77
N MET A 185 9.16 -17.38 -11.80
CA MET A 185 7.74 -17.07 -12.02
C MET A 185 7.53 -15.73 -12.73
N PHE A 186 8.47 -14.82 -12.67
CA PHE A 186 8.33 -13.46 -13.19
C PHE A 186 9.30 -13.20 -14.35
N ASP A 187 8.78 -12.65 -15.44
CA ASP A 187 9.56 -12.26 -16.63
C ASP A 187 10.43 -11.03 -16.34
N ARG A 188 9.95 -10.15 -15.46
CA ARG A 188 10.67 -8.96 -14.99
C ARG A 188 10.41 -8.73 -13.51
N VAL A 189 11.44 -8.29 -12.80
CA VAL A 189 11.37 -7.85 -11.40
C VAL A 189 11.79 -6.39 -11.36
N LEU A 190 10.79 -5.49 -11.41
CA LEU A 190 11.02 -4.05 -11.52
C LEU A 190 10.87 -3.40 -10.15
N SER A 191 11.96 -2.79 -9.71
CA SER A 191 12.00 -1.91 -8.54
C SER A 191 12.00 -0.46 -8.99
N THR A 192 11.18 0.39 -8.39
CA THR A 192 11.19 1.83 -8.66
C THR A 192 12.52 2.51 -8.30
N ASP A 193 13.40 1.80 -7.58
CA ASP A 193 14.77 2.21 -7.28
C ASP A 193 15.55 2.55 -8.57
N LEU A 194 15.33 1.78 -9.64
CA LEU A 194 15.96 2.03 -10.94
C LEU A 194 15.55 3.38 -11.56
N ALA A 195 14.34 3.85 -11.29
CA ALA A 195 13.86 5.14 -11.75
C ALA A 195 14.11 6.27 -10.74
N ARG A 196 14.71 5.95 -9.57
CA ARG A 196 14.97 6.86 -8.45
C ARG A 196 13.75 7.71 -8.10
N THR A 197 12.60 7.04 -7.98
CA THR A 197 11.32 7.63 -7.61
C THR A 197 10.42 6.56 -6.96
N TYR A 198 9.20 6.93 -6.63
CA TYR A 198 8.22 6.08 -5.98
C TYR A 198 6.87 6.22 -6.68
N LYS A 199 6.05 5.16 -6.67
CA LYS A 199 4.64 5.29 -6.97
C LYS A 199 4.00 6.29 -5.99
N PRO A 200 3.10 7.19 -6.43
CA PRO A 200 2.40 7.22 -7.70
C PRO A 200 3.04 8.09 -8.80
N ASP A 201 4.35 8.38 -8.77
CA ASP A 201 4.99 9.11 -9.88
C ASP A 201 4.80 8.34 -11.19
N PRO A 202 4.35 8.98 -12.29
CA PRO A 202 4.16 8.33 -13.59
C PRO A 202 5.42 7.64 -14.14
N ARG A 203 6.62 8.11 -13.78
CA ARG A 203 7.89 7.49 -14.16
C ARG A 203 8.03 6.08 -13.60
N ALA A 204 7.51 5.84 -12.39
CA ALA A 204 7.50 4.51 -11.78
C ALA A 204 6.64 3.53 -12.59
N TYR A 205 5.42 3.93 -12.96
CA TYR A 205 4.52 3.07 -13.73
C TYR A 205 5.02 2.83 -15.16
N ARG A 206 5.67 3.81 -15.80
CA ARG A 206 6.23 3.68 -17.14
C ARG A 206 7.25 2.56 -17.27
N MET A 207 7.95 2.22 -16.19
CA MET A 207 8.96 1.15 -16.20
C MET A 207 8.44 -0.19 -16.74
N ALA A 208 7.18 -0.53 -16.48
CA ALA A 208 6.63 -1.80 -16.97
C ALA A 208 6.35 -1.75 -18.49
N LEU A 209 5.94 -0.60 -19.05
CA LEU A 209 5.80 -0.43 -20.49
C LEU A 209 7.16 -0.66 -21.19
N ASP A 210 8.17 0.03 -20.69
CA ASP A 210 9.52 0.00 -21.28
C ASP A 210 10.15 -1.40 -21.20
N ALA A 211 10.00 -2.06 -20.03
CA ALA A 211 10.59 -3.38 -19.79
C ALA A 211 9.86 -4.53 -20.51
N LEU A 212 8.55 -4.38 -20.76
CA LEU A 212 7.72 -5.40 -21.38
C LEU A 212 7.52 -5.13 -22.89
N GLY A 213 7.76 -3.90 -23.37
CA GLY A 213 7.51 -3.51 -24.76
C GLY A 213 6.01 -3.59 -25.11
N LEU A 214 5.15 -3.19 -24.17
CA LEU A 214 3.69 -3.25 -24.29
C LEU A 214 3.09 -1.87 -24.07
N GLU A 215 1.90 -1.67 -24.63
CA GLU A 215 1.09 -0.49 -24.36
C GLU A 215 0.44 -0.60 -22.96
N ARG A 216 0.09 0.55 -22.38
CA ARG A 216 -0.47 0.57 -21.01
C ARG A 216 -1.75 -0.22 -20.87
N GLU A 217 -2.59 -0.23 -21.89
CA GLU A 217 -3.87 -0.96 -21.92
C GLU A 217 -3.72 -2.47 -22.06
N GLU A 218 -2.52 -2.96 -22.36
CA GLU A 218 -2.17 -4.37 -22.46
C GLU A 218 -1.57 -4.94 -21.16
N ILE A 219 -1.33 -4.07 -20.16
CA ILE A 219 -0.76 -4.43 -18.86
C ILE A 219 -1.80 -4.19 -17.76
N LEU A 220 -2.27 -5.26 -17.13
CA LEU A 220 -3.10 -5.15 -15.93
C LEU A 220 -2.20 -4.86 -14.73
N PHE A 221 -2.42 -3.75 -14.05
CA PHE A 221 -1.71 -3.45 -12.81
C PHE A 221 -2.47 -3.99 -11.60
N VAL A 222 -1.75 -4.63 -10.67
CA VAL A 222 -2.33 -5.30 -9.50
C VAL A 222 -1.71 -4.73 -8.21
N PRO A 223 -2.29 -3.67 -7.65
CA PRO A 223 -1.89 -3.07 -6.39
C PRO A 223 -2.46 -3.80 -5.18
N PHE A 224 -1.83 -3.57 -4.02
CA PHE A 224 -2.35 -3.94 -2.70
C PHE A 224 -3.06 -2.77 -2.00
N ALA A 225 -2.53 -1.56 -2.13
CA ALA A 225 -3.07 -0.37 -1.48
C ALA A 225 -4.00 0.40 -2.41
N GLY A 226 -5.07 1.00 -1.84
CA GLY A 226 -6.04 1.81 -2.59
C GLY A 226 -5.38 3.00 -3.29
N TRP A 227 -4.46 3.70 -2.62
CA TRP A 227 -3.74 4.83 -3.23
C TRP A 227 -2.90 4.42 -4.46
N ASP A 228 -2.34 3.20 -4.48
CA ASP A 228 -1.59 2.67 -5.63
C ASP A 228 -2.54 2.28 -6.77
N ALA A 229 -3.75 1.81 -6.43
CA ALA A 229 -4.81 1.59 -7.40
C ALA A 229 -5.23 2.91 -8.07
N ALA A 230 -5.43 3.97 -7.30
CA ALA A 230 -5.72 5.29 -7.84
C ALA A 230 -4.58 5.83 -8.72
N GLY A 231 -3.33 5.70 -8.26
CA GLY A 231 -2.15 6.11 -9.02
C GLY A 231 -2.02 5.39 -10.37
N ALA A 232 -2.25 4.08 -10.38
CA ALA A 232 -2.24 3.27 -11.59
C ALA A 232 -3.33 3.69 -12.58
N ARG A 233 -4.54 3.97 -12.08
CA ARG A 233 -5.65 4.48 -12.89
C ARG A 233 -5.35 5.86 -13.49
N TRP A 234 -4.76 6.76 -12.73
CA TRP A 234 -4.32 8.06 -13.24
C TRP A 234 -3.26 7.93 -14.33
N PHE A 235 -2.38 6.94 -14.20
CA PHE A 235 -1.41 6.63 -15.25
C PHE A 235 -2.06 6.03 -16.49
N GLY A 236 -3.25 5.40 -16.36
CA GLY A 236 -4.04 4.81 -17.44
C GLY A 236 -3.91 3.29 -17.55
N TYR A 237 -3.41 2.61 -16.54
CA TYR A 237 -3.46 1.15 -16.49
C TYR A 237 -4.87 0.62 -16.25
N PRO A 238 -5.31 -0.45 -16.93
CA PRO A 238 -6.29 -1.37 -16.37
C PRO A 238 -5.81 -1.82 -14.99
N THR A 239 -6.69 -1.81 -13.99
CA THR A 239 -6.27 -2.03 -12.60
C THR A 239 -7.23 -2.97 -11.89
N PHE A 240 -6.68 -4.05 -11.33
CA PHE A 240 -7.39 -4.96 -10.43
C PHE A 240 -6.84 -4.82 -9.01
N TRP A 241 -7.63 -4.28 -8.10
CA TRP A 241 -7.20 -4.07 -6.72
C TRP A 241 -7.35 -5.34 -5.87
N VAL A 242 -6.22 -5.89 -5.40
CA VAL A 242 -6.20 -7.02 -4.45
C VAL A 242 -6.33 -6.46 -3.03
N ASN A 243 -7.57 -6.32 -2.57
CA ASN A 243 -7.92 -5.74 -1.28
C ASN A 243 -8.03 -6.82 -0.20
N ARG A 244 -6.91 -7.43 0.18
CA ARG A 244 -6.85 -8.50 1.18
C ARG A 244 -7.28 -8.11 2.58
N LEU A 245 -7.24 -6.82 2.89
CA LEU A 245 -7.53 -6.30 4.23
C LEU A 245 -8.93 -5.68 4.34
N GLY A 246 -9.72 -5.68 3.26
CA GLY A 246 -11.06 -5.09 3.27
C GLY A 246 -11.04 -3.57 3.52
N ALA A 247 -9.97 -2.89 3.09
CA ALA A 247 -9.85 -1.44 3.24
C ALA A 247 -10.94 -0.71 2.44
N PRO A 248 -11.43 0.45 2.90
CA PRO A 248 -12.32 1.29 2.10
C PRO A 248 -11.60 1.78 0.83
N ALA A 249 -12.38 2.10 -0.20
CA ALA A 249 -11.85 2.76 -1.38
C ALA A 249 -11.35 4.16 -1.03
N GLU A 250 -10.34 4.63 -1.76
CA GLU A 250 -9.86 6.00 -1.61
C GLU A 250 -10.84 7.01 -2.23
N GLU A 251 -11.02 8.15 -1.57
CA GLU A 251 -11.84 9.26 -2.05
C GLU A 251 -11.02 10.19 -2.97
N LEU A 252 -10.40 9.61 -4.00
CA LEU A 252 -9.51 10.30 -4.95
C LEU A 252 -10.13 10.53 -6.33
N GLY A 253 -11.46 10.34 -6.45
CA GLY A 253 -12.19 10.57 -7.69
C GLY A 253 -11.90 9.55 -8.81
N VAL A 254 -11.24 8.44 -8.50
CA VAL A 254 -10.93 7.35 -9.42
C VAL A 254 -10.95 6.02 -8.67
N SER A 255 -11.41 4.96 -9.34
CA SER A 255 -11.47 3.61 -8.77
C SER A 255 -10.76 2.61 -9.67
N ALA A 256 -10.30 1.49 -9.10
CA ALA A 256 -9.89 0.33 -9.88
C ALA A 256 -11.05 -0.19 -10.76
N ASP A 257 -10.72 -0.84 -11.87
CA ASP A 257 -11.72 -1.43 -12.77
C ASP A 257 -12.44 -2.62 -12.13
N ALA A 258 -11.73 -3.35 -11.25
CA ALA A 258 -12.28 -4.40 -10.41
C ALA A 258 -11.46 -4.56 -9.13
N ALA A 259 -12.02 -5.26 -8.15
CA ALA A 259 -11.35 -5.60 -6.91
C ALA A 259 -11.72 -7.00 -6.45
N GLY A 260 -10.83 -7.63 -5.68
CA GLY A 260 -11.06 -8.94 -5.05
C GLY A 260 -10.27 -9.08 -3.76
N ALA A 261 -10.62 -10.07 -2.95
CA ALA A 261 -9.97 -10.33 -1.67
C ALA A 261 -8.64 -11.08 -1.80
N GLY A 262 -8.36 -11.66 -2.98
CA GLY A 262 -7.16 -12.45 -3.22
C GLY A 262 -6.82 -12.62 -4.69
N LEU A 263 -5.79 -13.44 -4.96
CA LEU A 263 -5.34 -13.69 -6.32
C LEU A 263 -6.23 -14.68 -7.06
N ASN A 264 -7.04 -15.48 -6.37
CA ASN A 264 -8.04 -16.32 -7.03
C ASN A 264 -9.09 -15.47 -7.76
N ASP A 265 -9.54 -14.36 -7.14
CA ASP A 265 -10.46 -13.41 -7.77
C ASP A 265 -9.83 -12.74 -9.00
N LEU A 266 -8.52 -12.44 -8.95
CA LEU A 266 -7.77 -11.94 -10.10
C LEU A 266 -7.76 -12.96 -11.24
N VAL A 267 -7.49 -14.24 -10.95
CA VAL A 267 -7.51 -15.31 -11.96
C VAL A 267 -8.88 -15.40 -12.61
N GLU A 268 -9.97 -15.41 -11.83
CA GLU A 268 -11.34 -15.40 -12.35
C GLU A 268 -11.61 -14.17 -13.23
N PHE A 269 -11.22 -12.99 -12.78
CA PHE A 269 -11.40 -11.74 -13.54
C PHE A 269 -10.73 -11.81 -14.92
N VAL A 270 -9.48 -12.28 -14.97
CA VAL A 270 -8.69 -12.32 -16.21
C VAL A 270 -9.20 -13.43 -17.15
N THR A 271 -9.63 -14.58 -16.61
CA THR A 271 -10.07 -15.74 -17.43
C THR A 271 -11.52 -15.64 -17.88
N ALA A 272 -12.36 -14.86 -17.20
CA ALA A 272 -13.76 -14.63 -17.61
C ALA A 272 -13.88 -13.72 -18.85
N GLY A 273 -12.83 -12.98 -19.20
CA GLY A 273 -12.77 -12.09 -20.38
C GLY A 273 -11.96 -12.66 -21.55
N ALA A 274 -11.54 -13.93 -21.49
CA ALA A 274 -10.69 -14.58 -22.50
C ALA A 274 -11.50 -15.37 -23.54
#